data_c45c261838f8aecfedf0ef96e4703bef
#
_entry.id   c45c261838f8aecfedf0ef96e4703bef
#
_cell.length_a   1.000
_cell.length_b   1.000
_cell.length_c   1.000
_cell.angle_alpha   90.00
_cell.angle_beta   90.00
_cell.angle_gamma   90.00
#
_symmetry.space_group_name_H-M   'P 1'
#
loop_
_entity.id
_entity.type
_entity.pdbx_description
1 polymer ?
#
loop_
_entity_poly.entity_id
_entity_poly.type
_entity_poly.pdbx_seq_one_letter_code
_entity_poly.pdbx_strand_id
1 'polypeptide(L)' 'MRKSFYTWLMTQRNPKSQEAVAILADFVFDDSTFPKHTNEFEVISRYLEDEASFAFNLSEFDRIWEDYLAH' A
#
# COMPACT_ATOMS: atom_id res chain seq x y z
N MET A 1 12.61 -0.73 -15.32
CA MET A 1 12.38 -1.51 -14.11
C MET A 1 11.19 -0.96 -13.35
N ARG A 2 10.42 -1.87 -12.74
CA ARG A 2 9.25 -1.45 -11.97
C ARG A 2 9.69 -0.87 -10.63
N LYS A 3 9.04 0.20 -10.19
CA LYS A 3 9.27 0.75 -8.87
C LYS A 3 8.80 -0.23 -7.80
N SER A 4 9.36 -0.14 -6.60
CA SER A 4 8.83 -0.93 -5.50
C SER A 4 7.40 -0.48 -5.21
N PHE A 5 6.63 -1.36 -4.59
CA PHE A 5 5.25 -1.04 -4.25
C PHE A 5 5.18 0.22 -3.39
N TYR A 6 6.07 0.34 -2.41
CA TYR A 6 6.11 1.52 -1.56
C TYR A 6 6.33 2.79 -2.38
N THR A 7 7.30 2.76 -3.29
CA THR A 7 7.61 3.95 -4.10
C THR A 7 6.43 4.35 -4.96
N TRP A 8 5.79 3.37 -5.60
CA TRP A 8 4.60 3.66 -6.38
C TRP A 8 3.48 4.20 -5.50
N LEU A 9 3.29 3.59 -4.33
CA LEU A 9 2.22 3.98 -3.42
C LEU A 9 2.37 5.44 -2.98
N MET A 10 3.60 5.88 -2.78
CA MET A 10 3.85 7.26 -2.38
C MET A 10 3.38 8.26 -3.44
N THR A 11 3.34 7.86 -4.69
CA THR A 11 2.82 8.74 -5.76
C THR A 11 1.29 8.85 -5.70
N GLN A 12 0.63 7.98 -4.94
CA GLN A 12 -0.82 7.96 -4.82
C GLN A 12 -1.32 8.72 -3.60
N ARG A 13 -0.44 9.31 -2.83
CA ARG A 13 -0.84 10.05 -1.63
C ARG A 13 -1.67 11.27 -2.01
N ASN A 14 -2.81 11.39 -1.36
CA ASN A 14 -3.69 12.55 -1.55
C ASN A 14 -4.50 12.76 -0.27
N PRO A 15 -4.08 13.68 0.60
CA PRO A 15 -4.75 13.87 1.89
C PRO A 15 -6.20 14.33 1.78
N LYS A 16 -6.61 14.79 0.59
CA LYS A 16 -7.99 15.20 0.37
C LYS A 16 -8.86 14.09 -0.20
N SER A 17 -8.25 12.98 -0.60
CA SER A 17 -8.99 11.87 -1.18
C SER A 17 -9.42 10.88 -0.11
N GLN A 18 -10.59 10.28 -0.30
CA GLN A 18 -11.07 9.21 0.56
C GLN A 18 -10.95 7.85 -0.11
N GLU A 19 -10.25 7.78 -1.23
CA GLU A 19 -10.04 6.51 -1.90
C GLU A 19 -9.12 5.62 -1.08
N ALA A 20 -9.35 4.30 -1.17
CA ALA A 20 -8.61 3.33 -0.39
C ALA A 20 -7.10 3.44 -0.62
N VAL A 21 -6.69 3.67 -1.87
CA VAL A 21 -5.27 3.76 -2.19
C VAL A 21 -4.63 4.97 -1.49
N ALA A 22 -5.33 6.09 -1.42
CA ALA A 22 -4.80 7.28 -0.78
C ALA A 22 -4.72 7.09 0.73
N ILE A 23 -5.71 6.45 1.32
CA ILE A 23 -5.73 6.16 2.75
C ILE A 23 -4.58 5.22 3.10
N LEU A 24 -4.38 4.18 2.31
CA LEU A 24 -3.28 3.27 2.52
C LEU A 24 -1.92 3.98 2.38
N ALA A 25 -1.81 4.85 1.38
CA ALA A 25 -0.57 5.59 1.16
C ALA A 25 -0.21 6.46 2.37
N ASP A 26 -1.21 7.13 2.95
CA ASP A 26 -0.96 7.94 4.13
C ASP A 26 -0.56 7.09 5.33
N PHE A 27 -1.21 5.95 5.51
CA PHE A 27 -0.86 5.04 6.60
C PHE A 27 0.59 4.57 6.45
N VAL A 28 0.95 4.13 5.26
CA VAL A 28 2.28 3.60 4.98
C VAL A 28 3.34 4.69 5.11
N PHE A 29 3.01 5.90 4.73
CA PHE A 29 3.95 7.02 4.83
C PHE A 29 4.38 7.24 6.28
N ASP A 30 3.44 7.11 7.22
CA ASP A 30 3.73 7.32 8.63
C ASP A 30 4.32 6.09 9.32
N ASP A 31 4.38 4.96 8.62
CA ASP A 31 4.84 3.70 9.20
C ASP A 31 6.30 3.46 8.84
N SER A 32 7.18 3.71 9.80
CA SER A 32 8.62 3.57 9.57
C SER A 32 9.07 2.13 9.40
N THR A 33 8.23 1.16 9.78
CA THR A 33 8.60 -0.26 9.71
C THR A 33 8.07 -0.96 8.48
N PHE A 34 7.32 -0.26 7.63
CA PHE A 34 6.78 -0.85 6.43
C PHE A 34 7.90 -1.36 5.50
N PRO A 35 7.75 -2.56 4.90
CA PRO A 35 8.79 -3.09 4.01
C PRO A 35 8.83 -2.31 2.69
N LYS A 36 9.80 -1.41 2.57
CA LYS A 36 9.87 -0.46 1.47
C LYS A 36 10.55 -0.99 0.23
N HIS A 37 11.26 -2.09 0.34
CA HIS A 37 12.07 -2.59 -0.77
C HIS A 37 11.53 -3.84 -1.42
N THR A 38 10.48 -4.42 -0.89
CA THR A 38 9.91 -5.64 -1.43
C THR A 38 8.85 -5.34 -2.49
N ASN A 39 8.78 -6.21 -3.49
CA ASN A 39 7.72 -6.19 -4.48
C ASN A 39 6.85 -7.44 -4.39
N GLU A 40 6.96 -8.19 -3.30
CA GLU A 40 6.23 -9.43 -3.14
C GLU A 40 4.89 -9.18 -2.47
N PHE A 41 3.82 -9.57 -3.18
CA PHE A 41 2.47 -9.38 -2.68
C PHE A 41 2.27 -10.04 -1.32
N GLU A 42 2.76 -11.27 -1.15
CA GLU A 42 2.55 -11.99 0.10
C GLU A 42 3.18 -11.30 1.30
N VAL A 43 4.37 -10.74 1.11
CA VAL A 43 5.06 -10.06 2.20
C VAL A 43 4.27 -8.83 2.63
N ILE A 44 3.83 -8.05 1.66
CA ILE A 44 3.12 -6.81 1.96
C ILE A 44 1.73 -7.11 2.53
N SER A 45 1.03 -8.08 1.95
CA SER A 45 -0.29 -8.46 2.42
C SER A 45 -0.24 -8.95 3.86
N ARG A 46 0.73 -9.80 4.18
CA ARG A 46 0.88 -10.32 5.54
C ARG A 46 1.22 -9.20 6.52
N TYR A 47 2.09 -8.29 6.10
CA TYR A 47 2.43 -7.16 6.94
C TYR A 47 1.19 -6.33 7.28
N LEU A 48 0.36 -6.06 6.28
CA LEU A 48 -0.84 -5.27 6.49
C LEU A 48 -1.85 -5.98 7.39
N GLU A 49 -1.96 -7.30 7.27
CA GLU A 49 -2.82 -8.07 8.15
C GLU A 49 -2.39 -7.96 9.62
N ASP A 50 -1.09 -7.97 9.85
CA ASP A 50 -0.56 -8.00 11.22
C ASP A 50 -0.43 -6.61 11.83
N GLU A 51 -0.11 -5.61 11.04
CA GLU A 51 0.30 -4.31 11.55
C GLU A 51 -0.70 -3.19 11.33
N ALA A 52 -1.60 -3.34 10.37
CA ALA A 52 -2.59 -2.29 10.13
C ALA A 52 -3.57 -2.23 11.28
N SER A 53 -3.55 -1.12 12.01
CA SER A 53 -4.42 -0.95 13.16
C SER A 53 -5.82 -0.48 12.78
N PHE A 54 -6.03 -0.14 11.53
CA PHE A 54 -7.36 0.23 11.05
C PHE A 54 -7.92 -0.91 10.20
N ALA A 55 -9.24 -0.93 10.09
CA ALA A 55 -9.91 -1.99 9.33
C ALA A 55 -9.67 -1.79 7.84
N PHE A 56 -8.61 -2.39 7.34
CA PHE A 56 -8.28 -2.31 5.92
C PHE A 56 -8.77 -3.57 5.23
N ASN A 57 -9.59 -3.38 4.21
CA ASN A 57 -10.20 -4.49 3.49
C ASN A 57 -9.20 -5.08 2.50
N LEU A 58 -8.89 -6.37 2.66
CA LEU A 58 -7.94 -7.05 1.77
C LEU A 58 -8.41 -7.08 0.32
N SER A 59 -9.72 -7.06 0.09
CA SER A 59 -10.23 -6.96 -1.28
C SER A 59 -9.84 -5.65 -1.94
N GLU A 60 -9.82 -4.56 -1.17
CA GLU A 60 -9.38 -3.29 -1.69
C GLU A 60 -7.87 -3.28 -1.92
N PHE A 61 -7.12 -3.98 -1.07
CA PHE A 61 -5.69 -4.11 -1.27
C PHE A 61 -5.39 -4.86 -2.57
N ASP A 62 -6.14 -5.91 -2.86
CA ASP A 62 -5.97 -6.64 -4.12
C ASP A 62 -6.13 -5.71 -5.33
N ARG A 63 -7.12 -4.83 -5.29
CA ARG A 63 -7.34 -3.88 -6.39
C ARG A 63 -6.20 -2.88 -6.48
N ILE A 64 -5.72 -2.41 -5.35
CA ILE A 64 -4.59 -1.49 -5.31
C ILE A 64 -3.35 -2.16 -5.90
N TRP A 65 -3.15 -3.44 -5.57
CA TRP A 65 -2.02 -4.19 -6.10
C TRP A 65 -2.11 -4.35 -7.61
N GLU A 66 -3.32 -4.61 -8.12
CA GLU A 66 -3.50 -4.69 -9.57
C GLU A 66 -3.17 -3.37 -10.25
N ASP A 67 -3.56 -2.26 -9.65
CA ASP A 67 -3.21 -0.94 -10.17
C ASP A 67 -1.69 -0.76 -10.21
N TYR A 68 -1.01 -1.20 -9.17
CA TYR A 68 0.45 -1.15 -9.15
C TYR A 68 1.04 -1.97 -10.28
N LEU A 69 0.53 -3.17 -10.51
CA LEU A 69 1.04 -4.02 -11.58
C LEU A 69 0.79 -3.43 -12.96
N ALA A 70 -0.22 -2.60 -13.10
CA ALA A 70 -0.54 -1.97 -14.39
C ALA A 70 0.35 -0.76 -14.69
N HIS A 71 1.11 -0.32 -13.75
CA HIS A 71 2.07 0.76 -13.93
C HIS A 71 3.46 0.19 -14.14
#